data_612e5290c9f1f5a909160bac95dca946
#
_entry.id   612e5290c9f1f5a909160bac95dca946
#
_cell.length_a   1.000
_cell.length_b   1.000
_cell.length_c   1.000
_cell.angle_alpha   90.00
_cell.angle_beta   90.00
_cell.angle_gamma   90.00
#
_symmetry.space_group_name_H-M   'P 1'
#
loop_
_entity.id
_entity.type
_entity.pdbx_description
1 polymer ?
#
loop_
_entity_poly.entity_id
_entity_poly.type
_entity_poly.pdbx_seq_one_letter_code
_entity_poly.pdbx_strand_id
1 'polypeptide(L)'
;MRQLTSVDAQFLAMETPRTYGHVAGFAVYDPSSAPGGELTVQDLCRLVSERIHLLPPFRWRLAPVPLDIDLPYWIEDPDFDLDFHIRESAVPPPGTREQIANTVARIVARPLDRAHPLWEL
;
A
#
# COMPACT_ATOMS: atom_id res chain seq x y z
N MET A 1 -2.98 20.29 0.39
CA MET A 1 -1.53 20.25 0.69
C MET A 1 -1.33 20.36 2.19
N ARG A 2 -0.56 19.46 2.79
CA ARG A 2 -0.25 19.42 4.22
C ARG A 2 1.22 19.05 4.40
N GLN A 3 1.97 19.80 5.19
CA GLN A 3 3.36 19.46 5.48
C GLN A 3 3.44 18.19 6.34
N LEU A 4 4.45 17.36 6.13
CA LEU A 4 4.73 16.21 6.97
C LEU A 4 4.97 16.64 8.42
N THR A 5 4.52 15.80 9.34
CA THR A 5 4.93 15.95 10.73
C THR A 5 6.37 15.46 10.92
N SER A 6 7.00 15.86 12.02
CA SER A 6 8.35 15.36 12.36
C SER A 6 8.37 13.83 12.49
N VAL A 7 7.27 13.23 12.93
CA VAL A 7 7.13 11.77 13.04
C VAL A 7 7.09 11.12 11.67
N ASP A 8 6.27 11.65 10.73
CA ASP A 8 6.22 11.16 9.36
C ASP A 8 7.61 11.23 8.70
N ALA A 9 8.30 12.36 8.88
CA ALA A 9 9.63 12.57 8.32
C ALA A 9 10.68 11.60 8.89
N GLN A 10 10.59 11.24 10.17
CA GLN A 10 11.48 10.24 10.79
C GLN A 10 11.34 8.87 10.13
N PHE A 11 10.11 8.40 9.85
CA PHE A 11 9.91 7.13 9.16
C PHE A 11 10.56 7.13 7.79
N LEU A 12 10.43 8.24 7.04
CA LEU A 12 11.05 8.36 5.73
C LEU A 12 12.58 8.44 5.81
N ALA A 13 13.13 9.12 6.84
CA ALA A 13 14.57 9.29 7.03
C ALA A 13 15.26 8.00 7.51
N MET A 14 14.55 7.13 8.22
CA MET A 14 15.09 5.82 8.65
C MET A 14 15.17 4.80 7.52
N GLU A 15 14.52 5.03 6.40
CA GLU A 15 14.54 4.12 5.26
C GLU A 15 15.90 4.09 4.59
N THR A 16 16.37 2.88 4.38
CA THR A 16 17.58 2.57 3.59
C THR A 16 17.22 1.56 2.51
N PRO A 17 18.09 1.30 1.53
CA PRO A 17 17.87 0.23 0.55
C PRO A 17 17.64 -1.17 1.14
N ARG A 18 17.86 -1.35 2.44
CA ARG A 18 17.71 -2.63 3.16
C ARG A 18 16.72 -2.59 4.32
N THR A 19 16.17 -1.42 4.64
CA THR A 19 15.26 -1.25 5.79
C THR A 19 14.17 -0.27 5.40
N TYR A 20 12.92 -0.70 5.50
CA TYR A 20 11.76 0.12 5.16
C TYR A 20 10.94 0.44 6.39
N GLY A 21 10.37 1.63 6.43
CA GLY A 21 9.54 2.11 7.54
C GLY A 21 8.06 1.76 7.43
N HIS A 22 7.64 1.07 6.37
CA HIS A 22 6.24 0.72 6.18
C HIS A 22 5.78 -0.38 7.14
N VAL A 23 4.49 -0.40 7.42
CA VAL A 23 3.83 -1.42 8.23
C VAL A 23 2.97 -2.27 7.32
N ALA A 24 2.99 -3.59 7.52
CA ALA A 24 2.17 -4.53 6.78
C ALA A 24 1.23 -5.31 7.70
N GLY A 25 0.02 -5.58 7.21
CA GLY A 25 -0.93 -6.50 7.81
C GLY A 25 -1.17 -7.68 6.87
N PHE A 26 -1.38 -8.84 7.43
CA PHE A 26 -1.77 -10.03 6.70
C PHE A 26 -3.06 -10.62 7.28
N ALA A 27 -4.03 -10.89 6.41
CA ALA A 27 -5.28 -11.49 6.80
C ALA A 27 -5.65 -12.64 5.83
N VAL A 28 -6.31 -13.64 6.36
CA VAL A 28 -6.84 -14.78 5.59
C VAL A 28 -8.36 -14.78 5.75
N TYR A 29 -9.06 -14.80 4.64
CA TYR A 29 -10.51 -14.82 4.60
C TYR A 29 -11.02 -16.12 4.02
N ASP A 30 -12.13 -16.62 4.58
CA ASP A 30 -12.91 -17.69 4.00
C ASP A 30 -14.00 -17.07 3.11
N PRO A 31 -13.97 -17.27 1.79
CA PRO A 31 -14.94 -16.66 0.87
C PRO A 31 -16.28 -17.37 0.84
N SER A 32 -16.46 -18.49 1.55
CA SER A 32 -17.66 -19.34 1.47
C SER A 32 -18.98 -18.61 1.74
N SER A 33 -18.94 -17.51 2.52
CA SER A 33 -20.10 -16.67 2.81
C SER A 33 -20.29 -15.51 1.83
N ALA A 34 -19.36 -15.31 0.91
CA ALA A 34 -19.47 -14.27 -0.12
C ALA A 34 -20.50 -14.66 -1.19
N PRO A 35 -21.10 -13.69 -1.89
CA PRO A 35 -21.96 -13.97 -3.04
C PRO A 35 -21.22 -14.83 -4.06
N GLY A 36 -21.79 -15.99 -4.41
CA GLY A 36 -21.15 -16.94 -5.31
C GLY A 36 -20.05 -17.80 -4.69
N GLY A 37 -19.73 -17.63 -3.38
CA GLY A 37 -18.71 -18.40 -2.68
C GLY A 37 -17.27 -18.02 -3.06
N GLU A 38 -17.10 -16.90 -3.73
CA GLU A 38 -15.79 -16.41 -4.20
C GLU A 38 -15.57 -14.95 -3.79
N LEU A 39 -14.32 -14.59 -3.59
CA LEU A 39 -13.88 -13.21 -3.40
C LEU A 39 -12.80 -12.92 -4.44
N THR A 40 -13.08 -11.98 -5.33
CA THR A 40 -12.19 -11.64 -6.43
C THR A 40 -11.44 -10.31 -6.16
N VAL A 41 -10.35 -10.08 -6.88
CA VAL A 41 -9.64 -8.79 -6.84
C VAL A 41 -10.58 -7.66 -7.30
N GLN A 42 -11.49 -7.92 -8.24
CA GLN A 42 -12.48 -6.95 -8.70
C GLN A 42 -13.46 -6.54 -7.59
N ASP A 43 -13.87 -7.48 -6.74
CA ASP A 43 -14.71 -7.17 -5.58
C ASP A 43 -13.97 -6.27 -4.58
N LEU A 44 -12.68 -6.51 -4.39
CA LEU A 44 -11.84 -5.69 -3.54
C LEU A 44 -11.64 -4.28 -4.14
N CYS A 45 -11.34 -4.18 -5.43
CA CYS A 45 -11.24 -2.90 -6.14
C CYS A 45 -12.53 -2.09 -6.01
N ARG A 46 -13.68 -2.72 -6.21
CA ARG A 46 -14.99 -2.08 -6.05
C ARG A 46 -15.19 -1.58 -4.62
N LEU A 47 -14.91 -2.43 -3.62
CA LEU A 47 -15.04 -2.08 -2.20
C LEU A 47 -14.19 -0.88 -1.83
N VAL A 48 -12.94 -0.84 -2.29
CA VAL A 48 -12.02 0.26 -2.01
C VAL A 48 -12.44 1.51 -2.76
N SER A 49 -12.80 1.42 -4.04
CA SER A 49 -13.21 2.57 -4.85
C SER A 49 -14.43 3.30 -4.28
N GLU A 50 -15.39 2.54 -3.72
CA GLU A 50 -16.58 3.09 -3.07
C GLU A 50 -16.27 3.85 -1.77
N ARG A 51 -15.14 3.57 -1.11
CA ARG A 51 -14.81 4.04 0.25
C ARG A 51 -13.57 4.92 0.34
N ILE A 52 -12.71 4.93 -0.66
CA ILE A 52 -11.44 5.65 -0.61
C ILE A 52 -11.62 7.16 -0.39
N HIS A 53 -12.76 7.72 -0.81
CA HIS A 53 -13.11 9.12 -0.56
C HIS A 53 -13.29 9.44 0.92
N LEU A 54 -13.53 8.42 1.77
CA LEU A 54 -13.65 8.56 3.23
C LEU A 54 -12.26 8.62 3.91
N LEU A 55 -11.21 8.27 3.17
CA LEU A 55 -9.84 8.20 3.66
C LEU A 55 -8.90 9.03 2.76
N PRO A 56 -9.00 10.37 2.77
CA PRO A 56 -8.21 11.24 1.91
C PRO A 56 -6.71 10.95 1.89
N PRO A 57 -6.04 10.58 3.01
CA PRO A 57 -4.61 10.25 3.00
C PRO A 57 -4.21 9.12 2.04
N PHE A 58 -5.12 8.21 1.71
CA PHE A 58 -4.86 7.15 0.73
C PHE A 58 -4.75 7.64 -0.71
N ARG A 59 -5.05 8.92 -0.96
CA ARG A 59 -4.88 9.58 -2.25
C ARG A 59 -3.75 10.61 -2.24
N TRP A 60 -2.99 10.68 -1.15
CA TRP A 60 -1.90 11.65 -1.03
C TRP A 60 -0.55 11.02 -1.31
N ARG A 61 0.23 11.70 -2.13
CA ARG A 61 1.62 11.35 -2.39
C ARG A 61 2.58 12.39 -1.81
N LEU A 62 3.84 12.03 -1.74
CA LEU A 62 4.89 12.93 -1.29
C LEU A 62 5.23 13.97 -2.37
N ALA A 63 5.38 15.21 -1.96
CA ALA A 63 5.96 16.28 -2.75
C ALA A 63 7.21 16.78 -2.04
N PRO A 64 8.42 16.46 -2.54
CA PRO A 64 9.66 16.91 -1.94
C PRO A 64 9.81 18.43 -2.10
N VAL A 65 10.48 19.04 -1.14
CA VAL A 65 10.87 20.46 -1.23
C VAL A 65 12.21 20.55 -1.97
N PRO A 66 12.36 21.47 -2.93
CA PRO A 66 13.63 21.64 -3.62
C PRO A 66 14.81 21.83 -2.66
N LEU A 67 15.93 21.17 -2.95
CA LEU A 67 17.15 21.17 -2.14
C LEU A 67 17.01 20.62 -0.72
N ASP A 68 15.91 19.95 -0.44
CA ASP A 68 15.60 19.38 0.91
C ASP A 68 15.74 20.41 2.05
N ILE A 69 15.42 21.68 1.77
CA ILE A 69 15.53 22.78 2.74
C ILE A 69 14.41 22.76 3.80
N ASP A 70 13.40 21.95 3.59
CA ASP A 70 12.26 21.80 4.51
C ASP A 70 11.65 20.39 4.37
N LEU A 71 10.75 20.03 5.28
CA LEU A 71 10.05 18.75 5.24
C LEU A 71 9.12 18.67 4.01
N PRO A 72 9.02 17.49 3.39
CA PRO A 72 8.09 17.27 2.28
C PRO A 72 6.64 17.58 2.64
N TYR A 73 5.80 17.65 1.62
CA TYR A 73 4.36 17.84 1.76
C TYR A 73 3.60 16.62 1.29
N TRP A 74 2.48 16.37 1.93
CA TRP A 74 1.41 15.53 1.40
C TRP A 74 0.55 16.36 0.45
N ILE A 75 0.45 15.92 -0.78
CA ILE A 75 -0.42 16.53 -1.80
C ILE A 75 -1.36 15.45 -2.36
N GLU A 76 -2.54 15.85 -2.79
CA GLU A 76 -3.42 14.93 -3.51
C GLU A 76 -2.73 14.53 -4.82
N ASP A 77 -2.74 13.24 -5.11
CA ASP A 77 -2.18 12.71 -6.34
C ASP A 77 -3.20 12.95 -7.48
N PRO A 78 -2.88 13.79 -8.48
CA PRO A 78 -3.78 14.08 -9.59
C PRO A 78 -3.94 12.88 -10.53
N ASP A 79 -2.97 11.98 -10.55
CA ASP A 79 -2.92 10.82 -11.42
C ASP A 79 -3.18 9.52 -10.64
N PHE A 80 -3.93 9.62 -9.51
CA PHE A 80 -4.22 8.48 -8.67
C PHE A 80 -4.88 7.35 -9.45
N ASP A 81 -4.23 6.19 -9.46
CA ASP A 81 -4.69 4.98 -10.09
C ASP A 81 -4.85 3.85 -9.05
N LEU A 82 -6.08 3.42 -8.83
CA LEU A 82 -6.38 2.38 -7.86
C LEU A 82 -5.76 1.02 -8.25
N ASP A 83 -5.70 0.72 -9.55
CA ASP A 83 -5.16 -0.55 -10.06
C ASP A 83 -3.63 -0.66 -9.83
N PHE A 84 -2.96 0.47 -9.66
CA PHE A 84 -1.56 0.48 -9.23
C PHE A 84 -1.40 -0.05 -7.80
N HIS A 85 -2.37 0.22 -6.94
CA HIS A 85 -2.30 -0.05 -5.50
C HIS A 85 -2.85 -1.42 -5.09
N ILE A 86 -3.75 -2.02 -5.90
CA ILE A 86 -4.35 -3.32 -5.61
C ILE A 86 -3.80 -4.34 -6.59
N ARG A 87 -3.08 -5.34 -6.06
CA ARG A 87 -2.37 -6.31 -6.86
C ARG A 87 -2.75 -7.74 -6.48
N GLU A 88 -2.95 -8.56 -7.47
CA GLU A 88 -3.19 -9.98 -7.29
C GLU A 88 -1.90 -10.78 -7.48
N SER A 89 -1.67 -11.73 -6.61
CA SER A 89 -0.56 -12.67 -6.72
C SER A 89 -1.02 -14.07 -6.36
N ALA A 90 -0.65 -15.04 -7.20
CA ALA A 90 -0.95 -16.44 -6.93
C ALA A 90 0.16 -17.08 -6.10
N VAL A 91 -0.24 -17.94 -5.17
CA VAL A 91 0.68 -18.85 -4.48
C VAL A 91 0.76 -20.15 -5.27
N PRO A 92 1.96 -20.70 -5.55
CA PRO A 92 2.09 -21.94 -6.28
C PRO A 92 1.39 -23.10 -5.56
N PRO A 93 0.80 -24.07 -6.30
CA PRO A 93 0.30 -25.29 -5.67
C PRO A 93 1.41 -26.03 -4.92
N PRO A 94 1.11 -26.70 -3.80
CA PRO A 94 -0.19 -26.88 -3.15
C PRO A 94 -0.62 -25.77 -2.19
N GLY A 95 0.01 -24.60 -2.18
CA GLY A 95 -0.38 -23.47 -1.34
C GLY A 95 -0.08 -23.70 0.15
N THR A 96 1.08 -24.23 0.48
CA THR A 96 1.49 -24.47 1.85
C THR A 96 1.65 -23.17 2.64
N ARG A 97 1.59 -23.25 3.96
CA ARG A 97 1.85 -22.10 4.85
C ARG A 97 3.22 -21.47 4.60
N GLU A 98 4.22 -22.27 4.30
CA GLU A 98 5.57 -21.82 3.96
C GLU A 98 5.58 -21.04 2.64
N GLN A 99 4.88 -21.52 1.62
CA GLN A 99 4.77 -20.84 0.32
C GLN A 99 4.06 -19.49 0.47
N ILE A 100 2.99 -19.44 1.29
CA ILE A 100 2.30 -18.19 1.62
C ILE A 100 3.24 -17.23 2.34
N ALA A 101 3.92 -17.70 3.40
CA ALA A 101 4.86 -16.89 4.16
C ALA A 101 5.99 -16.31 3.30
N ASN A 102 6.55 -17.11 2.41
CA ASN A 102 7.59 -16.68 1.46
C ASN A 102 7.06 -15.65 0.46
N THR A 103 5.82 -15.78 0.02
CA THR A 103 5.19 -14.81 -0.90
C THR A 103 4.95 -13.48 -0.19
N VAL A 104 4.39 -13.52 1.01
CA VAL A 104 4.17 -12.31 1.85
C VAL A 104 5.51 -11.62 2.17
N ALA A 105 6.52 -12.39 2.57
CA ALA A 105 7.85 -11.84 2.87
C ALA A 105 8.45 -11.11 1.67
N ARG A 106 8.32 -11.65 0.46
CA ARG A 106 8.81 -10.98 -0.77
C ARG A 106 8.03 -9.71 -1.09
N ILE A 107 6.75 -9.68 -0.83
CA ILE A 107 5.92 -8.48 -1.03
C ILE A 107 6.33 -7.39 -0.03
N VAL A 108 6.40 -7.74 1.26
CA VAL A 108 6.76 -6.78 2.33
C VAL A 108 8.21 -6.29 2.23
N ALA A 109 9.11 -7.09 1.65
CA ALA A 109 10.51 -6.70 1.47
C ALA A 109 10.74 -5.70 0.32
N ARG A 110 9.70 -5.25 -0.37
CA ARG A 110 9.83 -4.24 -1.44
C ARG A 110 9.53 -2.84 -0.91
N PRO A 111 10.26 -1.81 -1.36
CA PRO A 111 9.92 -0.43 -1.01
C PRO A 111 8.59 -0.04 -1.66
N LEU A 112 7.85 0.83 -0.98
CA LEU A 112 6.73 1.54 -1.59
C LEU A 112 7.28 2.62 -2.53
N ASP A 113 6.64 2.82 -3.67
CA ASP A 113 7.01 3.85 -4.63
C ASP A 113 6.62 5.24 -4.11
N ARG A 114 7.61 6.10 -3.85
CA ARG A 114 7.39 7.46 -3.33
C ARG A 114 6.77 8.42 -4.34
N ALA A 115 6.68 8.04 -5.61
CA ALA A 115 5.98 8.83 -6.63
C ALA A 115 4.45 8.71 -6.52
N HIS A 116 3.96 7.71 -5.78
CA HIS A 116 2.57 7.40 -5.57
C HIS A 116 2.18 7.48 -4.08
N PRO A 117 0.89 7.44 -3.72
CA PRO A 117 0.46 7.21 -2.34
C PRO A 117 1.10 5.97 -1.73
N LEU A 118 1.59 6.08 -0.48
CA LEU A 118 2.47 5.08 0.14
C LEU A 118 1.70 3.91 0.73
N TRP A 119 0.99 3.17 -0.10
CA TRP A 119 0.29 1.94 0.28
C TRP A 119 0.14 0.99 -0.90
N GLU A 120 0.03 -0.30 -0.61
CA GLU A 120 -0.36 -1.37 -1.55
C GLU A 120 -1.27 -2.37 -0.81
N LEU A 121 -2.16 -3.03 -1.55
CA LEU A 121 -3.08 -4.05 -1.05
C LEU A 121 -3.08 -5.26 -1.99
#